data_ee2adbeedc7dc6ddc91aba362eb67100
#
_entry.id   ee2adbeedc7dc6ddc91aba362eb67100
#
_cell.length_a   1.000
_cell.length_b   1.000
_cell.length_c   1.000
_cell.angle_alpha   90.00
_cell.angle_beta   90.00
_cell.angle_gamma   90.00
#
_symmetry.space_group_name_H-M   'P 1'
#
loop_
_entity.id
_entity.type
_entity.pdbx_description
1 polymer ?
#
loop_
_entity_poly.entity_id
_entity_poly.type
_entity_poly.pdbx_seq_one_letter_code
_entity_poly.pdbx_strand_id
1 'polypeptide(L)'
;MPLSRNELRDKPPREPLTSLAAIVRDWEWRFPRHRRDTVVTYCAEARTVRVAVDRACASLRPNGKMHNHQSRVTHEARMALRDELQENMLWIVADIKRARTTGEEDPFDVLHDWVGTCAGRGIGPVTVYDVATRIAAHPTINADPTSLYLHAGARAGWLALSPDPLRWRGVDRVLRSQMPVELQHVPADDIEDLCCTYRTIYHLLEDRGSWPQKEGE
;
A
#
# COMPACT_ATOMS: atom_id res chain seq x y z
N MET A 1 20.79 2.48 19.71
CA MET A 1 20.34 2.67 18.31
C MET A 1 19.03 1.92 18.10
N PRO A 2 18.04 2.47 17.40
CA PRO A 2 16.84 1.70 17.07
C PRO A 2 17.20 0.61 16.06
N LEU A 3 16.61 -0.59 16.25
CA LEU A 3 16.83 -1.74 15.38
C LEU A 3 16.33 -1.47 13.95
N SER A 4 17.03 -2.01 12.95
CA SER A 4 16.60 -1.96 11.55
C SER A 4 15.36 -2.84 11.33
N ARG A 5 14.63 -2.63 10.21
CA ARG A 5 13.45 -3.44 9.83
C ARG A 5 13.79 -4.94 9.77
N ASN A 6 14.97 -5.31 9.28
CA ASN A 6 15.40 -6.70 9.21
C ASN A 6 15.67 -7.29 10.59
N GLU A 7 16.35 -6.55 11.48
CA GLU A 7 16.60 -7.00 12.86
C GLU A 7 15.31 -7.15 13.68
N LEU A 8 14.27 -6.36 13.39
CA LEU A 8 12.96 -6.51 14.03
C LEU A 8 12.20 -7.72 13.49
N ARG A 9 12.32 -8.02 12.19
CA ARG A 9 11.69 -9.18 11.56
C ARG A 9 12.18 -10.49 12.16
N ASP A 10 13.45 -10.57 12.51
CA ASP A 10 14.11 -11.78 13.03
C ASP A 10 13.91 -11.96 14.55
N LYS A 11 13.30 -10.98 15.25
CA LYS A 11 12.97 -11.13 16.66
C LYS A 11 11.74 -11.99 16.87
N PRO A 12 11.71 -12.82 17.93
CA PRO A 12 10.48 -13.54 18.28
C PRO A 12 9.37 -12.53 18.62
N PRO A 13 8.10 -12.87 18.32
CA PRO A 13 6.96 -12.05 18.73
C PRO A 13 6.90 -11.92 20.26
N ARG A 14 6.33 -10.82 20.77
CA ARG A 14 6.18 -10.58 22.21
C ARG A 14 5.14 -11.49 22.85
N GLU A 15 4.18 -11.96 22.07
CA GLU A 15 3.12 -12.87 22.47
C GLU A 15 2.89 -13.92 21.37
N PRO A 16 2.27 -15.05 21.67
CA PRO A 16 1.89 -16.02 20.64
C PRO A 16 0.97 -15.40 19.58
N LEU A 17 1.29 -15.60 18.30
CA LEU A 17 0.52 -15.06 17.17
C LEU A 17 -0.63 -16.02 16.82
N THR A 18 -1.58 -16.21 17.72
CA THR A 18 -2.73 -17.13 17.57
C THR A 18 -4.00 -16.44 17.09
N SER A 19 -4.02 -15.10 17.09
CA SER A 19 -5.17 -14.31 16.63
C SER A 19 -4.76 -13.16 15.70
N LEU A 20 -5.70 -12.67 14.90
CA LEU A 20 -5.48 -11.50 14.05
C LEU A 20 -5.12 -10.26 14.88
N ALA A 21 -5.78 -10.07 16.03
CA ALA A 21 -5.47 -8.96 16.94
C ALA A 21 -4.03 -9.03 17.48
N ALA A 22 -3.51 -10.23 17.80
CA ALA A 22 -2.10 -10.39 18.19
C ALA A 22 -1.14 -10.04 17.06
N ILE A 23 -1.48 -10.41 15.82
CA ILE A 23 -0.67 -10.03 14.64
C ILE A 23 -0.65 -8.51 14.45
N VAL A 24 -1.79 -7.83 14.57
CA VAL A 24 -1.86 -6.36 14.44
C VAL A 24 -0.97 -5.70 15.50
N ARG A 25 -1.07 -6.12 16.77
CA ARG A 25 -0.20 -5.58 17.84
C ARG A 25 1.28 -5.85 17.60
N ASP A 26 1.65 -7.05 17.11
CA ASP A 26 3.03 -7.39 16.77
C ASP A 26 3.53 -6.54 15.59
N TRP A 27 2.67 -6.31 14.58
CA TRP A 27 2.96 -5.42 13.46
C TRP A 27 3.26 -3.99 13.91
N GLU A 28 2.36 -3.38 14.68
CA GLU A 28 2.52 -2.01 15.19
C GLU A 28 3.79 -1.85 16.02
N TRP A 29 4.13 -2.86 16.81
CA TRP A 29 5.36 -2.85 17.60
C TRP A 29 6.61 -2.99 16.75
N ARG A 30 6.65 -3.90 15.76
CA ARG A 30 7.81 -4.14 14.91
C ARG A 30 8.03 -3.03 13.91
N PHE A 31 6.96 -2.52 13.34
CA PHE A 31 6.96 -1.61 12.22
C PHE A 31 6.19 -0.32 12.54
N PRO A 32 6.62 0.45 13.55
CA PRO A 32 5.98 1.72 13.86
C PRO A 32 6.05 2.65 12.64
N ARG A 33 5.02 3.48 12.44
CA ARG A 33 4.79 4.28 11.23
C ARG A 33 6.01 5.06 10.75
N HIS A 34 6.79 5.63 11.66
CA HIS A 34 8.02 6.37 11.34
C HIS A 34 9.18 5.52 10.78
N ARG A 35 9.03 4.18 10.74
CA ARG A 35 10.04 3.24 10.21
C ARG A 35 9.59 2.54 8.94
N ARG A 36 8.39 2.87 8.43
CA ARG A 36 7.82 2.27 7.23
C ARG A 36 8.50 2.80 5.96
N ASP A 37 7.84 2.90 4.85
CA ASP A 37 8.54 3.24 3.62
C ASP A 37 9.21 4.64 3.69
N THR A 38 10.54 4.64 3.71
CA THR A 38 11.34 5.88 3.70
C THR A 38 11.20 6.65 2.39
N VAL A 39 10.74 6.02 1.30
CA VAL A 39 10.47 6.70 0.03
C VAL A 39 9.18 7.49 0.14
N VAL A 40 8.15 6.99 0.84
CA VAL A 40 6.92 7.71 1.13
C VAL A 40 7.23 9.01 1.87
N THR A 41 7.98 8.95 2.96
CA THR A 41 8.40 10.15 3.71
C THR A 41 9.20 11.10 2.81
N TYR A 42 10.12 10.57 1.99
CA TYR A 42 10.92 11.37 1.08
C TYR A 42 10.09 12.06 0.00
N CYS A 43 9.00 11.43 -0.46
CA CYS A 43 8.04 12.05 -1.38
C CYS A 43 7.17 13.11 -0.69
N ALA A 44 6.73 12.85 0.54
CA ALA A 44 5.97 13.81 1.35
C ALA A 44 6.74 15.13 1.59
N GLU A 45 8.05 15.05 1.76
CA GLU A 45 8.94 16.20 1.97
C GLU A 45 9.35 16.93 0.65
N ALA A 46 8.83 16.51 -0.49
CA ALA A 46 9.14 17.15 -1.75
C ALA A 46 8.59 18.59 -1.81
N ARG A 47 9.33 19.51 -2.42
CA ARG A 47 8.90 20.91 -2.56
C ARG A 47 7.69 21.09 -3.47
N THR A 48 7.53 20.21 -4.44
CA THR A 48 6.45 20.24 -5.44
C THR A 48 6.00 18.82 -5.76
N VAL A 49 4.76 18.66 -6.26
CA VAL A 49 4.24 17.38 -6.74
C VAL A 49 5.13 16.79 -7.83
N ARG A 50 5.69 17.61 -8.73
CA ARG A 50 6.62 17.15 -9.77
C ARG A 50 7.84 16.46 -9.17
N VAL A 51 8.44 17.05 -8.13
CA VAL A 51 9.56 16.44 -7.41
C VAL A 51 9.13 15.17 -6.67
N ALA A 52 7.91 15.12 -6.14
CA ALA A 52 7.37 13.90 -5.53
C ALA A 52 7.25 12.78 -6.58
N VAL A 53 6.75 13.08 -7.77
CA VAL A 53 6.67 12.12 -8.90
C VAL A 53 8.06 11.62 -9.30
N ASP A 54 9.05 12.53 -9.43
CA ASP A 54 10.44 12.13 -9.72
C ASP A 54 10.97 11.14 -8.69
N ARG A 55 10.76 11.42 -7.40
CA ARG A 55 11.20 10.55 -6.29
C ARG A 55 10.44 9.23 -6.26
N ALA A 56 9.13 9.26 -6.47
CA ALA A 56 8.29 8.06 -6.48
C ALA A 56 8.68 7.10 -7.60
N CYS A 57 8.85 7.59 -8.83
CA CYS A 57 9.24 6.79 -9.98
C CYS A 57 10.70 6.35 -9.92
N ALA A 58 11.63 7.19 -9.46
CA ALA A 58 13.01 6.79 -9.23
C ALA A 58 13.11 5.70 -8.17
N SER A 59 12.17 5.67 -7.21
CA SER A 59 12.12 4.69 -6.11
C SER A 59 13.42 4.61 -5.30
N LEU A 60 14.13 5.73 -5.21
CA LEU A 60 15.35 5.85 -4.45
C LEU A 60 15.04 6.36 -3.04
N ARG A 61 15.61 5.68 -2.06
CA ARG A 61 15.63 6.15 -0.67
C ARG A 61 16.53 7.37 -0.53
N PRO A 62 16.43 8.17 0.54
CA PRO A 62 17.31 9.31 0.78
C PRO A 62 18.80 8.98 0.74
N ASN A 63 19.18 7.72 1.02
CA ASN A 63 20.56 7.22 0.95
C ASN A 63 21.00 6.76 -0.47
N GLY A 64 20.22 7.03 -1.50
CA GLY A 64 20.47 6.65 -2.90
C GLY A 64 20.25 5.18 -3.24
N LYS A 65 19.86 4.33 -2.28
CA LYS A 65 19.59 2.92 -2.55
C LYS A 65 18.16 2.75 -3.08
N MET A 66 18.01 1.88 -4.09
CA MET A 66 16.71 1.54 -4.65
C MET A 66 15.84 0.75 -3.67
N HIS A 67 14.53 1.00 -3.70
CA HIS A 67 13.58 0.20 -2.97
C HIS A 67 13.47 -1.21 -3.58
N ASN A 68 13.41 -2.23 -2.73
CA ASN A 68 13.50 -3.63 -3.17
C ASN A 68 12.40 -4.05 -4.16
N HIS A 69 11.16 -3.57 -3.98
CA HIS A 69 10.05 -3.90 -4.88
C HIS A 69 10.30 -3.41 -6.31
N GLN A 70 11.05 -2.32 -6.47
CA GLN A 70 11.30 -1.68 -7.76
C GLN A 70 12.58 -2.18 -8.45
N SER A 71 13.35 -3.05 -7.82
CA SER A 71 14.62 -3.57 -8.36
C SER A 71 14.44 -4.40 -9.64
N ARG A 72 13.22 -4.89 -9.90
CA ARG A 72 12.87 -5.70 -11.09
C ARG A 72 12.33 -4.86 -12.25
N VAL A 73 12.06 -3.57 -12.02
CA VAL A 73 11.56 -2.65 -13.04
C VAL A 73 12.74 -1.91 -13.65
N THR A 74 12.83 -1.88 -14.98
CA THR A 74 13.96 -1.22 -15.65
C THR A 74 13.95 0.29 -15.40
N HIS A 75 15.11 0.91 -15.51
CA HIS A 75 15.22 2.37 -15.37
C HIS A 75 14.37 3.10 -16.42
N GLU A 76 14.42 2.62 -17.66
CA GLU A 76 13.70 3.20 -18.81
C GLU A 76 12.18 3.18 -18.57
N ALA A 77 11.63 2.05 -18.10
CA ALA A 77 10.19 1.92 -17.82
C ALA A 77 9.76 2.90 -16.72
N ARG A 78 10.57 3.07 -15.67
CA ARG A 78 10.28 4.01 -14.58
C ARG A 78 10.37 5.46 -15.04
N MET A 79 11.33 5.79 -15.91
CA MET A 79 11.45 7.14 -16.44
C MET A 79 10.34 7.46 -17.43
N ALA A 80 9.91 6.51 -18.26
CA ALA A 80 8.75 6.68 -19.12
C ALA A 80 7.47 6.93 -18.29
N LEU A 81 7.23 6.15 -17.22
CA LEU A 81 6.11 6.41 -16.31
C LEU A 81 6.19 7.81 -15.67
N ARG A 82 7.39 8.24 -15.26
CA ARG A 82 7.61 9.59 -14.72
C ARG A 82 7.20 10.66 -15.73
N ASP A 83 7.66 10.54 -16.97
CA ASP A 83 7.43 11.55 -18.00
C ASP A 83 5.93 11.67 -18.31
N GLU A 84 5.23 10.56 -18.49
CA GLU A 84 3.77 10.51 -18.67
C GLU A 84 3.01 11.16 -17.50
N LEU A 85 3.38 10.83 -16.25
CA LEU A 85 2.77 11.46 -15.07
C LEU A 85 3.06 12.96 -14.99
N GLN A 86 4.25 13.40 -15.39
CA GLN A 86 4.64 14.81 -15.41
C GLN A 86 3.85 15.60 -16.48
N GLU A 87 3.61 15.01 -17.64
CA GLU A 87 2.83 15.63 -18.73
C GLU A 87 1.36 15.79 -18.31
N ASN A 88 0.81 14.81 -17.61
CA ASN A 88 -0.59 14.79 -17.18
C ASN A 88 -0.84 15.44 -15.79
N MET A 89 0.18 15.98 -15.15
CA MET A 89 0.12 16.41 -13.74
C MET A 89 -1.01 17.39 -13.42
N LEU A 90 -1.32 18.31 -14.32
CA LEU A 90 -2.39 19.29 -14.09
C LEU A 90 -3.77 18.62 -14.04
N TRP A 91 -3.99 17.62 -14.91
CA TRP A 91 -5.25 16.85 -14.96
C TRP A 91 -5.36 15.96 -13.74
N ILE A 92 -4.28 15.27 -13.36
CA ILE A 92 -4.22 14.42 -12.16
C ILE A 92 -4.62 15.22 -10.91
N VAL A 93 -4.00 16.38 -10.70
CA VAL A 93 -4.31 17.23 -9.54
C VAL A 93 -5.75 17.74 -9.58
N ALA A 94 -6.26 18.12 -10.77
CA ALA A 94 -7.64 18.59 -10.92
C ALA A 94 -8.66 17.47 -10.60
N ASP A 95 -8.44 16.25 -11.11
CA ASP A 95 -9.33 15.12 -10.87
C ASP A 95 -9.34 14.69 -9.42
N ILE A 96 -8.17 14.61 -8.76
CA ILE A 96 -8.08 14.33 -7.32
C ILE A 96 -8.83 15.39 -6.51
N LYS A 97 -8.69 16.66 -6.88
CA LYS A 97 -9.42 17.75 -6.20
C LYS A 97 -10.93 17.63 -6.42
N ARG A 98 -11.37 17.27 -7.64
CA ARG A 98 -12.77 17.02 -7.94
C ARG A 98 -13.31 15.87 -7.08
N ALA A 99 -12.66 14.71 -7.08
CA ALA A 99 -13.05 13.55 -6.28
C ALA A 99 -13.20 13.91 -4.79
N ARG A 100 -12.25 14.65 -4.24
CA ARG A 100 -12.32 15.13 -2.85
C ARG A 100 -13.50 16.07 -2.59
N THR A 101 -13.86 16.90 -3.57
CA THR A 101 -14.93 17.90 -3.41
C THR A 101 -16.31 17.27 -3.58
N THR A 102 -16.46 16.33 -4.53
CA THR A 102 -17.75 15.67 -4.81
C THR A 102 -18.01 14.50 -3.86
N GLY A 103 -16.96 13.81 -3.40
CA GLY A 103 -17.08 12.57 -2.63
C GLY A 103 -17.62 11.38 -3.42
N GLU A 104 -17.73 11.49 -4.75
CA GLU A 104 -18.22 10.42 -5.62
C GLU A 104 -17.19 9.31 -5.82
N GLU A 105 -15.91 9.68 -5.78
CA GLU A 105 -14.78 8.77 -5.95
C GLU A 105 -13.77 8.97 -4.83
N ASP A 106 -13.04 7.91 -4.49
CA ASP A 106 -11.91 8.01 -3.55
C ASP A 106 -10.74 8.72 -4.24
N PRO A 107 -10.18 9.79 -3.67
CA PRO A 107 -9.03 10.51 -4.25
C PRO A 107 -7.82 9.64 -4.52
N PHE A 108 -7.57 8.59 -3.71
CA PHE A 108 -6.49 7.66 -3.95
C PHE A 108 -6.78 6.75 -5.15
N ASP A 109 -8.03 6.28 -5.30
CA ASP A 109 -8.43 5.46 -6.44
C ASP A 109 -8.20 6.23 -7.75
N VAL A 110 -8.61 7.50 -7.80
CA VAL A 110 -8.37 8.39 -8.96
C VAL A 110 -6.87 8.51 -9.26
N LEU A 111 -6.02 8.70 -8.24
CA LEU A 111 -4.57 8.76 -8.44
C LEU A 111 -4.01 7.41 -8.92
N HIS A 112 -4.45 6.30 -8.32
CA HIS A 112 -4.02 4.96 -8.67
C HIS A 112 -4.36 4.64 -10.14
N ASP A 113 -5.56 5.00 -10.58
CA ASP A 113 -6.01 4.79 -11.96
C ASP A 113 -5.23 5.64 -12.96
N TRP A 114 -4.89 6.89 -12.60
CA TRP A 114 -3.99 7.72 -13.39
C TRP A 114 -2.61 7.09 -13.53
N VAL A 115 -2.02 6.61 -12.41
CA VAL A 115 -0.72 5.92 -12.46
C VAL A 115 -0.81 4.65 -13.32
N GLY A 116 -1.91 3.91 -13.21
CA GLY A 116 -2.17 2.72 -14.03
C GLY A 116 -2.30 3.05 -15.52
N THR A 117 -2.99 4.13 -15.86
CA THR A 117 -3.15 4.61 -17.25
C THR A 117 -1.82 5.06 -17.87
N CYS A 118 -0.98 5.74 -17.09
CA CYS A 118 0.36 6.17 -17.52
C CYS A 118 1.38 5.01 -17.53
N ALA A 119 1.04 3.85 -16.93
CA ALA A 119 1.95 2.72 -16.81
C ALA A 119 2.11 2.00 -18.16
N GLY A 120 3.30 2.11 -18.74
CA GLY A 120 3.70 1.38 -19.94
C GLY A 120 4.15 -0.06 -19.67
N ARG A 121 4.67 -0.70 -20.72
CA ARG A 121 5.18 -2.07 -20.65
C ARG A 121 6.29 -2.19 -19.59
N GLY A 122 6.19 -3.22 -18.74
CA GLY A 122 7.16 -3.50 -17.68
C GLY A 122 6.79 -2.91 -16.31
N ILE A 123 5.74 -2.10 -16.23
CA ILE A 123 5.18 -1.60 -14.97
C ILE A 123 4.02 -2.52 -14.55
N GLY A 124 4.19 -3.24 -13.46
CA GLY A 124 3.15 -4.14 -12.91
C GLY A 124 2.34 -3.49 -11.79
N PRO A 125 1.24 -4.16 -11.34
CA PRO A 125 0.32 -3.62 -10.33
C PRO A 125 0.98 -3.19 -9.02
N VAL A 126 1.99 -3.93 -8.54
CA VAL A 126 2.77 -3.56 -7.34
C VAL A 126 3.47 -2.21 -7.52
N THR A 127 4.05 -1.98 -8.71
CA THR A 127 4.73 -0.72 -9.01
C THR A 127 3.74 0.44 -9.13
N VAL A 128 2.58 0.21 -9.75
CA VAL A 128 1.49 1.19 -9.83
C VAL A 128 1.07 1.62 -8.42
N TYR A 129 0.80 0.65 -7.55
CA TYR A 129 0.41 0.91 -6.17
C TYR A 129 1.50 1.65 -5.38
N ASP A 130 2.76 1.18 -5.43
CA ASP A 130 3.88 1.81 -4.74
C ASP A 130 4.09 3.27 -5.18
N VAL A 131 4.00 3.54 -6.50
CA VAL A 131 4.16 4.90 -7.04
C VAL A 131 2.98 5.79 -6.63
N ALA A 132 1.74 5.29 -6.72
CA ALA A 132 0.55 6.02 -6.28
C ALA A 132 0.62 6.38 -4.78
N THR A 133 0.94 5.42 -3.90
CA THR A 133 1.06 5.63 -2.45
C THR A 133 2.13 6.69 -2.12
N ARG A 134 3.24 6.68 -2.83
CA ARG A 134 4.32 7.66 -2.63
C ARG A 134 3.93 9.07 -3.08
N ILE A 135 3.25 9.20 -4.23
CA ILE A 135 2.75 10.50 -4.71
C ILE A 135 1.63 11.00 -3.79
N ALA A 136 0.74 10.11 -3.34
CA ALA A 136 -0.37 10.40 -2.44
C ALA A 136 0.08 11.07 -1.13
N ALA A 137 1.24 10.70 -0.62
CA ALA A 137 1.81 11.26 0.60
C ALA A 137 2.21 12.75 0.49
N HIS A 138 2.32 13.31 -0.72
CA HIS A 138 2.64 14.73 -0.90
C HIS A 138 1.47 15.61 -0.43
N PRO A 139 1.70 16.69 0.37
CA PRO A 139 0.63 17.50 0.97
C PRO A 139 -0.39 18.10 -0.02
N THR A 140 0.03 18.39 -1.25
CA THR A 140 -0.88 18.89 -2.30
C THR A 140 -1.83 17.77 -2.79
N ILE A 141 -1.38 16.54 -2.81
CA ILE A 141 -2.17 15.36 -3.21
C ILE A 141 -2.96 14.87 -2.01
N ASN A 142 -2.29 14.55 -0.89
CA ASN A 142 -2.91 14.16 0.39
C ASN A 142 -4.07 13.15 0.22
N ALA A 143 -3.80 12.04 -0.45
CA ALA A 143 -4.80 11.05 -0.83
C ALA A 143 -4.37 9.67 -0.32
N ASP A 144 -4.37 9.48 1.00
CA ASP A 144 -4.04 8.18 1.60
C ASP A 144 -5.02 7.10 1.14
N PRO A 145 -4.55 5.87 0.85
CA PRO A 145 -5.42 4.78 0.45
C PRO A 145 -6.42 4.42 1.55
N THR A 146 -7.70 4.33 1.20
CA THR A 146 -8.78 3.93 2.11
C THR A 146 -9.16 2.46 1.94
N SER A 147 -8.71 1.83 0.86
CA SER A 147 -8.97 0.44 0.49
C SER A 147 -7.68 -0.36 0.36
N LEU A 148 -7.74 -1.66 0.63
CA LEU A 148 -6.63 -2.58 0.41
C LEU A 148 -6.59 -3.03 -1.06
N TYR A 149 -5.49 -2.78 -1.74
CA TYR A 149 -5.26 -3.27 -3.09
C TYR A 149 -4.61 -4.66 -3.07
N LEU A 150 -5.27 -5.63 -3.73
CA LEU A 150 -4.86 -7.04 -3.74
C LEU A 150 -3.93 -7.34 -4.92
N HIS A 151 -2.69 -6.88 -4.84
CA HIS A 151 -1.63 -7.32 -5.75
C HIS A 151 -0.81 -8.47 -5.14
N ALA A 152 -0.05 -9.16 -5.93
CA ALA A 152 0.80 -10.32 -5.62
C ALA A 152 0.87 -10.79 -4.15
N GLY A 153 1.73 -10.16 -3.33
CA GLY A 153 1.96 -10.53 -1.93
C GLY A 153 0.76 -10.29 -1.03
N ALA A 154 0.13 -9.12 -1.15
CA ALA A 154 -1.06 -8.76 -0.38
C ALA A 154 -2.22 -9.70 -0.66
N ARG A 155 -2.45 -10.08 -1.94
CA ARG A 155 -3.47 -11.06 -2.33
C ARG A 155 -3.24 -12.40 -1.65
N ALA A 156 -2.02 -12.93 -1.68
CA ALA A 156 -1.71 -14.21 -1.07
C ALA A 156 -1.97 -14.20 0.44
N GLY A 157 -1.58 -13.13 1.14
CA GLY A 157 -1.85 -12.97 2.56
C GLY A 157 -3.33 -12.81 2.88
N TRP A 158 -4.04 -11.99 2.09
CA TRP A 158 -5.47 -11.78 2.27
C TRP A 158 -6.27 -13.08 2.10
N LEU A 159 -5.96 -13.86 1.06
CA LEU A 159 -6.61 -15.16 0.84
C LEU A 159 -6.31 -16.16 1.96
N ALA A 160 -5.09 -16.15 2.52
CA ALA A 160 -4.73 -17.00 3.64
C ALA A 160 -5.42 -16.59 4.95
N LEU A 161 -5.66 -15.28 5.14
CA LEU A 161 -6.38 -14.75 6.30
C LEU A 161 -7.88 -15.00 6.22
N SER A 162 -8.48 -14.85 5.04
CA SER A 162 -9.92 -14.91 4.84
C SER A 162 -10.52 -16.28 5.20
N PRO A 163 -11.65 -16.34 5.92
CA PRO A 163 -12.40 -17.58 6.14
C PRO A 163 -13.07 -18.09 4.84
N ASP A 164 -13.34 -17.21 3.87
CA ASP A 164 -13.90 -17.51 2.57
C ASP A 164 -13.01 -16.96 1.45
N PRO A 165 -11.92 -17.64 1.08
CA PRO A 165 -11.02 -17.18 0.03
C PRO A 165 -11.67 -17.05 -1.35
N LEU A 166 -12.72 -17.84 -1.63
CA LEU A 166 -13.41 -17.82 -2.94
C LEU A 166 -14.16 -16.51 -3.17
N ARG A 167 -14.63 -15.86 -2.13
CA ARG A 167 -15.27 -14.53 -2.17
C ARG A 167 -14.36 -13.48 -2.85
N TRP A 168 -13.04 -13.63 -2.72
CA TRP A 168 -12.06 -12.66 -3.19
C TRP A 168 -11.43 -13.01 -4.54
N ARG A 169 -11.94 -14.06 -5.19
CA ARG A 169 -11.45 -14.45 -6.51
C ARG A 169 -11.83 -13.40 -7.55
N GLY A 170 -10.83 -12.83 -8.22
CA GLY A 170 -11.02 -11.77 -9.21
C GLY A 170 -11.28 -10.38 -8.60
N VAL A 171 -11.28 -10.24 -7.28
CA VAL A 171 -11.37 -8.94 -6.61
C VAL A 171 -9.98 -8.33 -6.54
N ASP A 172 -9.83 -7.10 -7.01
CA ASP A 172 -8.53 -6.39 -6.98
C ASP A 172 -8.43 -5.40 -5.81
N ARG A 173 -9.55 -5.10 -5.15
CA ARG A 173 -9.63 -4.13 -4.06
C ARG A 173 -10.63 -4.58 -2.99
N VAL A 174 -10.26 -4.43 -1.73
CA VAL A 174 -11.12 -4.70 -0.57
C VAL A 174 -11.43 -3.38 0.14
N LEU A 175 -12.70 -3.07 0.27
CA LEU A 175 -13.16 -1.89 1.00
C LEU A 175 -12.96 -2.10 2.52
N ARG A 176 -12.74 -1.01 3.25
CA ARG A 176 -12.57 -1.05 4.71
C ARG A 176 -13.74 -1.72 5.43
N SER A 177 -14.97 -1.46 4.98
CA SER A 177 -16.19 -2.09 5.53
C SER A 177 -16.26 -3.61 5.33
N GLN A 178 -15.46 -4.15 4.42
CA GLN A 178 -15.39 -5.58 4.13
C GLN A 178 -14.29 -6.30 4.92
N MET A 179 -13.48 -5.55 5.65
CA MET A 179 -12.36 -6.07 6.44
C MET A 179 -12.80 -6.52 7.82
N PRO A 180 -12.07 -7.46 8.46
CA PRO A 180 -12.26 -7.75 9.88
C PRO A 180 -12.15 -6.48 10.72
N VAL A 181 -12.93 -6.42 11.81
CA VAL A 181 -12.98 -5.26 12.71
C VAL A 181 -11.58 -4.88 13.21
N GLU A 182 -10.73 -5.87 13.46
CA GLU A 182 -9.34 -5.71 13.93
C GLU A 182 -8.45 -4.96 12.94
N LEU A 183 -8.80 -4.95 11.64
CA LEU A 183 -8.07 -4.23 10.60
C LEU A 183 -8.68 -2.86 10.24
N GLN A 184 -9.90 -2.59 10.64
CA GLN A 184 -10.60 -1.37 10.20
C GLN A 184 -9.96 -0.06 10.69
N HIS A 185 -9.18 -0.10 11.77
CA HIS A 185 -8.43 1.05 12.28
C HIS A 185 -6.99 1.12 11.75
N VAL A 186 -6.50 0.06 11.10
CA VAL A 186 -5.16 0.00 10.52
C VAL A 186 -5.16 0.73 9.18
N PRO A 187 -4.20 1.61 8.86
CA PRO A 187 -4.06 2.20 7.53
C PRO A 187 -3.96 1.15 6.42
N ALA A 188 -4.54 1.42 5.25
CA ALA A 188 -4.65 0.42 4.18
C ALA A 188 -3.29 -0.02 3.61
N ASP A 189 -2.32 0.89 3.52
CA ASP A 189 -0.94 0.60 3.16
C ASP A 189 -0.25 -0.31 4.18
N ASP A 190 -0.59 -0.15 5.46
CA ASP A 190 -0.10 -1.03 6.52
C ASP A 190 -0.73 -2.42 6.47
N ILE A 191 -2.02 -2.51 6.11
CA ILE A 191 -2.69 -3.81 5.91
C ILE A 191 -2.06 -4.56 4.73
N GLU A 192 -1.69 -3.86 3.66
CA GLU A 192 -0.97 -4.43 2.54
C GLU A 192 0.34 -5.09 2.97
N ASP A 193 1.18 -4.34 3.66
CA ASP A 193 2.45 -4.80 4.22
C ASP A 193 2.26 -5.93 5.25
N LEU A 194 1.23 -5.84 6.09
CA LEU A 194 0.86 -6.85 7.07
C LEU A 194 0.49 -8.16 6.37
N CYS A 195 -0.36 -8.11 5.34
CA CYS A 195 -0.72 -9.27 4.52
C CYS A 195 0.53 -9.92 3.89
N CYS A 196 1.45 -9.13 3.35
CA CYS A 196 2.69 -9.63 2.78
C CYS A 196 3.60 -10.29 3.84
N THR A 197 3.70 -9.70 5.02
CA THR A 197 4.66 -10.10 6.07
C THR A 197 4.22 -11.37 6.79
N TYR A 198 2.93 -11.49 7.15
CA TYR A 198 2.42 -12.59 7.98
C TYR A 198 1.71 -13.69 7.18
N ARG A 199 1.73 -13.63 5.85
CA ARG A 199 1.04 -14.59 4.96
C ARG A 199 1.27 -16.05 5.29
N THR A 200 2.46 -16.41 5.79
CA THR A 200 2.85 -17.79 6.08
C THR A 200 2.32 -18.32 7.41
N ILE A 201 1.78 -17.45 8.27
CA ILE A 201 1.27 -17.84 9.59
C ILE A 201 -0.24 -17.72 9.71
N TYR A 202 -0.92 -17.07 8.77
CA TYR A 202 -2.37 -16.89 8.83
C TYR A 202 -3.16 -18.20 8.91
N HIS A 203 -2.64 -19.29 8.31
CA HIS A 203 -3.27 -20.60 8.38
C HIS A 203 -3.18 -21.25 9.78
N LEU A 204 -2.30 -20.74 10.65
CA LEU A 204 -2.12 -21.21 12.02
C LEU A 204 -2.99 -20.47 13.04
N LEU A 205 -3.70 -19.42 12.60
CA LEU A 205 -4.53 -18.63 13.50
C LEU A 205 -5.73 -19.45 14.00
N GLU A 206 -5.92 -19.45 15.30
CA GLU A 206 -7.11 -19.96 15.99
C GLU A 206 -8.28 -18.99 15.82
N ASP A 207 -7.97 -17.67 15.82
CA ASP A 207 -8.91 -16.58 15.61
C ASP A 207 -8.46 -15.70 14.45
N ARG A 208 -9.24 -15.69 13.37
CA ARG A 208 -8.99 -14.91 12.14
C ARG A 208 -9.67 -13.55 12.13
N GLY A 209 -10.19 -13.11 13.27
CA GLY A 209 -10.87 -11.84 13.44
C GLY A 209 -12.37 -11.86 13.13
N SER A 210 -13.01 -10.75 13.46
CA SER A 210 -14.47 -10.56 13.33
C SER A 210 -14.82 -10.03 11.95
N TRP A 211 -15.15 -10.92 11.04
CA TRP A 211 -15.49 -10.57 9.65
C TRP A 211 -16.92 -10.05 9.54
N PRO A 212 -17.16 -9.02 8.70
CA PRO A 212 -18.50 -8.57 8.39
C PRO A 212 -19.33 -9.70 7.76
N GLN A 213 -20.56 -9.85 8.20
CA GLN A 213 -21.49 -10.79 7.58
C GLN A 213 -21.77 -10.37 6.13
N LYS A 214 -22.03 -11.34 5.27
CA LYS A 214 -22.49 -11.05 3.90
C LYS A 214 -23.85 -10.37 3.96
N GLU A 215 -23.96 -9.21 3.32
CA GLU A 215 -25.27 -8.61 3.09
C GLU A 215 -26.12 -9.60 2.26
N GLY A 216 -27.15 -10.18 2.86
CA GLY A 216 -28.10 -11.04 2.16
C GLY A 216 -28.10 -12.53 2.53
N GLU A 217 -27.49 -12.96 3.65
CA GLU A 217 -27.75 -14.27 4.29
C GLU A 217 -28.74 -14.16 5.43
#